data_32e714e3c2cd4f9ffa63d29fce40edef
#
_entry.id   32e714e3c2cd4f9ffa63d29fce40edef
#
_cell.length_a   1.000
_cell.length_b   1.000
_cell.length_c   1.000
_cell.angle_alpha   90.00
_cell.angle_beta   90.00
_cell.angle_gamma   90.00
#
_symmetry.space_group_name_H-M   'P 1'
#
loop_
_entity.id
_entity.type
_entity.pdbx_description
1 polymer ?
#
loop_
_entity_poly.entity_id
_entity_poly.type
_entity_poly.pdbx_seq_one_letter_code
_entity_poly.pdbx_strand_id
1 'polypeptide(L)'
;MKKRIIVLCGSMKVKNDIIRIKEELEKLDFEVLLPIECMQGLPKEIASRAHFARIENPKNEYVLIVNSTKNGIKNYIGPNSFAEIAFAFYFKKKIYVLNNYYEPYLDELSGWHVKELHGNLESIK
;
A
#
# COMPACT_ATOMS: atom_id res chain seq x y z
N MET A 1 -3.55 23.71 -6.55
CA MET A 1 -2.81 22.96 -5.52
C MET A 1 -2.45 21.58 -6.05
N LYS A 2 -1.27 21.12 -5.68
CA LYS A 2 -0.87 19.76 -6.06
C LYS A 2 -1.62 18.74 -5.22
N LYS A 3 -2.10 17.69 -5.87
CA LYS A 3 -2.70 16.57 -5.16
C LYS A 3 -1.64 15.81 -4.39
N ARG A 4 -2.04 15.24 -3.26
CA ARG A 4 -1.20 14.27 -2.56
C ARG A 4 -1.16 12.99 -3.38
N ILE A 5 0.02 12.41 -3.51
CA ILE A 5 0.20 11.18 -4.30
C ILE A 5 0.35 10.01 -3.33
N ILE A 6 -0.45 8.98 -3.55
CA ILE A 6 -0.43 7.78 -2.71
C ILE A 6 -0.17 6.55 -3.57
N VAL A 7 0.77 5.71 -3.14
CA VAL A 7 1.11 4.46 -3.81
C VAL A 7 0.37 3.34 -3.11
N LEU A 8 -0.44 2.59 -3.86
CA LEU A 8 -1.15 1.43 -3.31
C LEU A 8 -0.31 0.17 -3.46
N CYS A 9 -0.30 -0.64 -2.41
CA CYS A 9 0.34 -1.95 -2.39
C CYS A 9 -0.68 -2.99 -1.96
N GLY A 10 -0.53 -4.22 -2.43
CA GLY A 10 -1.41 -5.29 -2.03
C GLY A 10 -1.28 -6.49 -2.96
N SER A 11 -1.89 -7.59 -2.56
CA SER A 11 -1.91 -8.82 -3.35
C SER A 11 -2.85 -8.67 -4.54
N MET A 12 -2.49 -9.25 -5.68
CA MET A 12 -3.38 -9.31 -6.83
C MET A 12 -4.70 -10.04 -6.53
N LYS A 13 -4.72 -10.87 -5.51
CA LYS A 13 -5.94 -11.57 -5.10
C LYS A 13 -6.97 -10.63 -4.47
N VAL A 14 -6.58 -9.42 -4.09
CA VAL A 14 -7.50 -8.39 -3.62
C VAL A 14 -7.59 -7.22 -4.61
N LYS A 15 -7.38 -7.50 -5.88
CA LYS A 15 -7.36 -6.47 -6.93
C LYS A 15 -8.67 -5.65 -6.95
N ASN A 16 -9.81 -6.28 -6.76
CA ASN A 16 -11.08 -5.56 -6.76
C ASN A 16 -11.16 -4.55 -5.62
N ASP A 17 -10.63 -4.92 -4.45
CA ASP A 17 -10.57 -4.00 -3.32
C ASP A 17 -9.61 -2.84 -3.64
N ILE A 18 -8.47 -3.14 -4.27
CA ILE A 18 -7.51 -2.10 -4.64
C ILE A 18 -8.16 -1.08 -5.57
N ILE A 19 -8.92 -1.54 -6.57
CA ILE A 19 -9.61 -0.64 -7.50
C ILE A 19 -10.64 0.20 -6.77
N ARG A 20 -11.41 -0.42 -5.87
CA ARG A 20 -12.41 0.30 -5.08
C ARG A 20 -11.76 1.38 -4.21
N ILE A 21 -10.66 1.04 -3.55
CA ILE A 21 -9.93 2.00 -2.70
C ILE A 21 -9.37 3.14 -3.55
N LYS A 22 -8.87 2.83 -4.74
CA LYS A 22 -8.41 3.88 -5.67
C LYS A 22 -9.51 4.90 -5.91
N GLU A 23 -10.72 4.43 -6.23
CA GLU A 23 -11.84 5.33 -6.53
C GLU A 23 -12.21 6.19 -5.32
N GLU A 24 -12.21 5.60 -4.13
CA GLU A 24 -12.51 6.34 -2.90
C GLU A 24 -11.43 7.39 -2.58
N LEU A 25 -10.16 7.04 -2.78
CA LEU A 25 -9.06 7.98 -2.55
C LEU A 25 -9.09 9.14 -3.55
N GLU A 26 -9.46 8.87 -4.79
CA GLU A 26 -9.59 9.94 -5.79
C GLU A 26 -10.68 10.94 -5.40
N LYS A 27 -11.74 10.48 -4.77
CA LYS A 27 -12.77 11.37 -4.22
C LYS A 27 -12.26 12.20 -3.06
N LEU A 28 -11.21 11.75 -2.37
CA LEU A 28 -10.56 12.50 -1.30
C LEU A 28 -9.39 13.34 -1.81
N ASP A 29 -9.33 13.51 -3.12
CA ASP A 29 -8.38 14.40 -3.80
C ASP A 29 -6.94 13.88 -3.82
N PHE A 30 -6.77 12.56 -3.78
CA PHE A 30 -5.46 11.93 -3.99
C PHE A 30 -5.25 11.60 -5.45
N GLU A 31 -4.01 11.69 -5.88
CA GLU A 31 -3.56 11.02 -7.11
C GLU A 31 -3.08 9.63 -6.68
N VAL A 32 -3.63 8.58 -7.30
CA VAL A 32 -3.41 7.20 -6.86
C VAL A 32 -2.57 6.44 -7.87
N LEU A 33 -1.50 5.82 -7.40
CA LEU A 33 -0.68 4.94 -8.23
C LEU A 33 -0.95 3.49 -7.82
N LEU A 34 -1.43 2.71 -8.79
CA LEU A 34 -1.75 1.30 -8.58
C LEU A 34 -0.50 0.44 -8.56
N PRO A 35 -0.54 -0.74 -7.91
CA PRO A 35 0.57 -1.70 -8.01
C PRO A 35 0.85 -2.03 -9.48
N ILE A 36 2.12 -2.13 -9.80
CA ILE A 36 2.54 -2.42 -11.18
C ILE A 36 2.03 -3.81 -11.62
N GLU A 37 1.87 -4.72 -10.70
CA GLU A 37 1.34 -6.06 -10.96
C GLU A 37 -0.09 -6.04 -11.51
N CYS A 38 -0.80 -4.92 -11.35
CA CYS A 38 -2.11 -4.73 -11.99
C CYS A 38 -1.99 -4.59 -13.51
N MET A 39 -0.81 -4.30 -14.00
CA MET A 39 -0.53 -4.24 -15.42
C MET A 39 -0.14 -5.64 -15.91
N GLN A 40 -0.80 -6.12 -16.93
CA GLN A 40 -0.56 -7.47 -17.41
C GLN A 40 0.76 -7.61 -18.15
N GLY A 41 1.35 -8.79 -18.04
CA GLY A 41 2.43 -9.21 -18.92
C GLY A 41 3.83 -8.82 -18.51
N LEU A 42 4.01 -8.16 -17.36
CA LEU A 42 5.35 -7.81 -16.93
C LEU A 42 5.99 -8.93 -16.11
N PRO A 43 7.26 -9.28 -16.39
CA PRO A 43 8.00 -10.20 -15.51
C PRO A 43 8.09 -9.62 -14.09
N LYS A 44 8.17 -10.55 -13.12
CA LYS A 44 8.20 -10.18 -11.70
C LYS A 44 9.32 -9.19 -11.37
N GLU A 45 10.50 -9.40 -11.92
CA GLU A 45 11.63 -8.51 -11.66
C GLU A 45 11.34 -7.09 -12.11
N ILE A 46 10.80 -6.94 -13.32
CA ILE A 46 10.50 -5.61 -13.88
C ILE A 46 9.41 -4.93 -13.07
N ALA A 47 8.34 -5.66 -12.77
CA ALA A 47 7.23 -5.10 -11.98
C ALA A 47 7.68 -4.67 -10.60
N SER A 48 8.51 -5.48 -9.93
CA SER A 48 9.00 -5.14 -8.59
C SER A 48 9.90 -3.91 -8.60
N ARG A 49 10.84 -3.83 -9.55
CA ARG A 49 11.73 -2.67 -9.63
C ARG A 49 10.95 -1.39 -9.92
N ALA A 50 9.96 -1.46 -10.81
CA ALA A 50 9.15 -0.29 -11.14
C ALA A 50 8.33 0.17 -9.94
N HIS A 51 7.79 -0.77 -9.17
CA HIS A 51 7.00 -0.42 -7.99
C HIS A 51 7.88 0.16 -6.88
N PHE A 52 9.05 -0.43 -6.64
CA PHE A 52 10.02 0.15 -5.70
C PHE A 52 10.44 1.55 -6.11
N ALA A 53 10.65 1.78 -7.41
CA ALA A 53 11.02 3.11 -7.91
C ALA A 53 9.91 4.14 -7.60
N ARG A 54 8.64 3.74 -7.69
CA ARG A 54 7.53 4.60 -7.31
C ARG A 54 7.56 4.95 -5.83
N ILE A 55 7.83 3.96 -4.98
CA ILE A 55 7.92 4.18 -3.53
C ILE A 55 9.08 5.11 -3.22
N GLU A 56 10.22 4.94 -3.89
CA GLU A 56 11.39 5.78 -3.67
C GLU A 56 11.20 7.23 -4.08
N ASN A 57 10.39 7.47 -5.10
CA ASN A 57 10.23 8.81 -5.69
C ASN A 57 9.84 9.84 -4.62
N PRO A 58 10.61 10.92 -4.46
CA PRO A 58 10.33 11.92 -3.42
C PRO A 58 8.96 12.58 -3.53
N LYS A 59 8.34 12.59 -4.71
CA LYS A 59 6.99 13.14 -4.90
C LYS A 59 5.91 12.26 -4.28
N ASN A 60 6.19 10.99 -4.08
CA ASN A 60 5.20 10.00 -3.63
C ASN A 60 5.37 9.81 -2.13
N GLU A 61 4.69 10.65 -1.35
CA GLU A 61 4.88 10.72 0.10
C GLU A 61 4.14 9.62 0.87
N TYR A 62 3.05 9.11 0.30
CA TYR A 62 2.13 8.20 1.00
C TYR A 62 2.17 6.80 0.41
N VAL A 63 2.15 5.80 1.28
CA VAL A 63 2.06 4.38 0.87
C VAL A 63 0.94 3.73 1.67
N LEU A 64 0.00 3.11 0.98
CA LEU A 64 -1.13 2.43 1.61
C LEU A 64 -1.15 0.96 1.21
N ILE A 65 -1.14 0.10 2.20
CA ILE A 65 -1.24 -1.34 2.00
C ILE A 65 -2.72 -1.73 2.11
N VAL A 66 -3.25 -2.30 1.03
CA VAL A 66 -4.64 -2.78 1.03
C VAL A 66 -4.60 -4.21 1.59
N ASN A 67 -4.68 -4.31 2.91
CA ASN A 67 -4.54 -5.58 3.62
C ASN A 67 -5.90 -6.19 3.95
N SER A 68 -6.62 -6.54 2.91
CA SER A 68 -7.91 -7.21 3.03
C SER A 68 -7.75 -8.64 3.50
N THR A 69 -8.79 -9.18 4.10
CA THR A 69 -8.82 -10.59 4.49
C THR A 69 -8.73 -11.46 3.23
N LYS A 70 -7.85 -12.45 3.27
CA LYS A 70 -7.59 -13.32 2.13
C LYS A 70 -7.61 -14.77 2.60
N ASN A 71 -8.47 -15.58 1.99
CA ASN A 71 -8.59 -17.01 2.32
C ASN A 71 -8.76 -17.23 3.83
N GLY A 72 -9.59 -16.40 4.48
CA GLY A 72 -9.83 -16.51 5.92
C GLY A 72 -8.75 -15.91 6.81
N ILE A 73 -7.65 -15.42 6.23
CA ILE A 73 -6.55 -14.81 6.99
C ILE A 73 -6.83 -13.32 7.09
N LYS A 74 -7.08 -12.86 8.31
CA LYS A 74 -7.45 -11.45 8.55
C LYS A 74 -6.27 -10.52 8.32
N ASN A 75 -6.55 -9.40 7.65
CA ASN A 75 -5.59 -8.31 7.48
C ASN A 75 -4.29 -8.76 6.80
N TYR A 76 -4.40 -9.70 5.87
CA TYR A 76 -3.23 -10.39 5.31
C TYR A 76 -2.29 -9.44 4.58
N ILE A 77 -1.00 -9.57 4.90
CA ILE A 77 0.09 -8.89 4.20
C ILE A 77 1.03 -9.98 3.69
N GLY A 78 1.14 -10.08 2.38
CA GLY A 78 2.04 -11.06 1.78
C GLY A 78 3.50 -10.59 1.80
N PRO A 79 4.43 -11.46 1.38
CA PRO A 79 5.86 -11.13 1.45
C PRO A 79 6.25 -9.94 0.57
N ASN A 80 5.63 -9.79 -0.60
CA ASN A 80 5.94 -8.65 -1.46
C ASN A 80 5.51 -7.34 -0.83
N SER A 81 4.30 -7.30 -0.27
CA SER A 81 3.79 -6.10 0.39
C SER A 81 4.62 -5.77 1.62
N PHE A 82 5.06 -6.78 2.36
CA PHE A 82 5.93 -6.56 3.51
C PHE A 82 7.27 -5.94 3.08
N ALA A 83 7.86 -6.45 1.99
CA ALA A 83 9.10 -5.88 1.46
C ALA A 83 8.91 -4.42 1.07
N GLU A 84 7.76 -4.09 0.49
CA GLU A 84 7.44 -2.72 0.11
C GLU A 84 7.28 -1.81 1.33
N ILE A 85 6.71 -2.33 2.42
CA ILE A 85 6.62 -1.58 3.68
C ILE A 85 8.03 -1.28 4.20
N ALA A 86 8.91 -2.26 4.22
CA ALA A 86 10.28 -2.07 4.71
C ALA A 86 11.02 -1.03 3.87
N PHE A 87 10.85 -1.10 2.56
CA PHE A 87 11.47 -0.16 1.64
C PHE A 87 10.94 1.26 1.87
N ALA A 88 9.62 1.38 2.00
CA ALA A 88 8.97 2.67 2.27
C ALA A 88 9.44 3.26 3.61
N PHE A 89 9.59 2.40 4.61
CA PHE A 89 10.09 2.83 5.91
C PHE A 89 11.49 3.40 5.80
N TYR A 90 12.37 2.74 5.05
CA TYR A 90 13.75 3.23 4.85
C TYR A 90 13.74 4.62 4.20
N PHE A 91 12.83 4.86 3.27
CA PHE A 91 12.71 6.15 2.59
C PHE A 91 11.81 7.15 3.31
N LYS A 92 11.45 6.85 4.56
CA LYS A 92 10.71 7.77 5.45
C LYS A 92 9.34 8.19 4.91
N LYS A 93 8.67 7.26 4.23
CA LYS A 93 7.32 7.52 3.73
C LYS A 93 6.29 7.42 4.84
N LYS A 94 5.12 8.03 4.62
CA LYS A 94 3.97 7.86 5.50
C LYS A 94 3.27 6.58 5.09
N ILE A 95 3.29 5.58 5.98
CA ILE A 95 2.83 4.23 5.66
C ILE A 95 1.57 3.90 6.44
N TYR A 96 0.57 3.40 5.72
CA TYR A 96 -0.71 3.03 6.30
C TYR A 96 -1.09 1.63 5.89
N VAL A 97 -1.81 0.92 6.77
CA VAL A 97 -2.56 -0.28 6.38
C VAL A 97 -4.03 0.08 6.41
N LEU A 98 -4.78 -0.44 5.43
CA LEU A 98 -6.21 -0.11 5.29
C LEU A 98 -7.01 -0.52 6.52
N ASN A 99 -6.75 -1.70 7.03
CA ASN A 99 -7.48 -2.26 8.16
C ASN A 99 -6.59 -2.24 9.42
N ASN A 100 -6.54 -3.36 10.14
CA ASN A 100 -5.71 -3.48 11.34
C ASN A 100 -4.37 -4.12 10.97
N TYR A 101 -3.45 -4.16 11.91
CA TYR A 101 -2.16 -4.83 11.70
C TYR A 101 -2.37 -6.30 11.40
N TYR A 102 -1.53 -6.82 10.50
CA TYR A 102 -1.41 -8.26 10.29
C TYR A 102 -0.56 -8.80 11.44
N GLU A 103 -1.16 -9.62 12.28
CA GLU A 103 -0.56 -10.02 13.56
C GLU A 103 0.84 -10.62 13.43
N PRO A 104 1.13 -11.49 12.45
CA PRO A 104 2.49 -12.05 12.33
C PRO A 104 3.60 -11.01 12.15
N TYR A 105 3.26 -9.79 11.71
CA TYR A 105 4.24 -8.73 11.50
C TYR A 105 4.06 -7.57 12.49
N LEU A 106 3.41 -7.83 13.62
CA LEU A 106 3.05 -6.79 14.57
C LEU A 106 4.26 -5.99 15.05
N ASP A 107 5.37 -6.67 15.36
CA ASP A 107 6.58 -6.00 15.84
C ASP A 107 7.08 -4.97 14.85
N GLU A 108 7.21 -5.38 13.59
CA GLU A 108 7.72 -4.49 12.53
C GLU A 108 6.74 -3.37 12.26
N LEU A 109 5.47 -3.70 12.09
CA LEU A 109 4.47 -2.69 11.74
C LEU A 109 4.37 -1.62 12.82
N SER A 110 4.30 -2.01 14.08
CA SER A 110 4.22 -1.03 15.17
C SER A 110 5.55 -0.31 15.37
N GLY A 111 6.66 -1.03 15.30
CA GLY A 111 7.99 -0.45 15.48
C GLY A 111 8.36 0.53 14.38
N TRP A 112 7.86 0.33 13.17
CA TRP A 112 8.11 1.21 12.03
C TRP A 112 7.04 2.29 11.88
N HIS A 113 6.15 2.41 12.87
CA HIS A 113 5.11 3.44 12.93
C HIS A 113 4.13 3.40 11.75
N VAL A 114 3.85 2.21 11.23
CA VAL A 114 2.79 2.02 10.24
C VAL A 114 1.46 2.28 10.94
N LYS A 115 0.60 3.06 10.33
CA LYS A 115 -0.67 3.47 10.95
C LYS A 115 -1.82 2.64 10.44
N GLU A 116 -2.69 2.23 11.36
CA GLU A 116 -3.91 1.50 11.02
C GLU A 116 -5.02 2.49 10.71
N LEU A 117 -5.70 2.29 9.58
CA LEU A 117 -6.82 3.17 9.23
C LEU A 117 -8.16 2.64 9.72
N HIS A 118 -8.23 1.36 10.11
CA HIS A 118 -9.48 0.72 10.52
C HIS A 118 -10.59 0.93 9.49
N GLY A 119 -10.22 0.87 8.21
CA GLY A 119 -11.15 1.06 7.09
C GLY A 119 -11.50 2.51 6.78
N ASN A 120 -10.97 3.48 7.52
CA ASN A 120 -11.33 4.89 7.34
C ASN A 120 -10.25 5.66 6.60
N LEU A 121 -10.44 5.85 5.29
CA LEU A 121 -9.48 6.55 4.45
C LEU A 121 -9.35 8.03 4.80
N GLU A 122 -10.36 8.61 5.42
CA GLU A 122 -10.30 10.02 5.82
C GLU A 122 -9.31 10.26 6.95
N SER A 123 -8.85 9.20 7.61
CA SER A 123 -7.84 9.29 8.66
C SER A 123 -6.42 9.54 8.14
N ILE A 124 -6.22 9.46 6.83
CA ILE A 124 -4.88 9.71 6.25
C ILE A 124 -4.55 11.19 6.40
N LYS A 125 -3.42 11.46 7.06
CA LYS A 125 -2.95 12.82 7.30
C LYS A 125 -1.85 13.19 6.31
#